data_c50f6be6eaebccd14b0e7bfce231d9c4
#
_entry.id   c50f6be6eaebccd14b0e7bfce231d9c4
#
_cell.length_a   1.000
_cell.length_b   1.000
_cell.length_c   1.000
_cell.angle_alpha   90.00
_cell.angle_beta   90.00
_cell.angle_gamma   90.00
#
_symmetry.space_group_name_H-M   'P 1'
#
loop_
_entity.id
_entity.type
_entity.pdbx_description
1 polymer ?
#
loop_
_entity_poly.entity_id
_entity_poly.type
_entity_poly.pdbx_seq_one_letter_code
_entity_poly.pdbx_strand_id
1 'polypeptide(L)'
;MNKNQELEALYDTVAQLYFKNIQFLTKHYPALLQKIKAFESLKRENYFLEFIDNHFELVDSKGKHYYRCNPFFDALHRCKNIDQKPSFNLLKTSEIKKAVCYRNSINAFEYINEYLQLFQEQKSNGFEKFVFLGTLLGVHLNDLANVLHSNVYLILEQNIEIFRLSLFLTEYEALNCGATLFFCINEDENSLNDSIKQ
;
A
#
# COMPACT_ATOMS: atom_id res chain seq x y z
N MET A 1 -1.05 32.07 15.43
CA MET A 1 -1.74 30.92 16.06
C MET A 1 -0.86 30.40 17.17
N ASN A 2 -1.40 30.00 18.31
CA ASN A 2 -0.59 29.45 19.39
C ASN A 2 -0.25 27.97 19.05
N LYS A 3 0.97 27.50 19.35
CA LYS A 3 1.46 26.13 19.06
C LYS A 3 0.48 25.04 19.51
N ASN A 4 -0.24 25.26 20.59
CA ASN A 4 -1.28 24.32 21.07
C ASN A 4 -2.51 24.27 20.16
N GLN A 5 -2.92 25.42 19.58
CA GLN A 5 -4.04 25.46 18.62
C GLN A 5 -3.70 24.78 17.29
N GLU A 6 -2.43 24.87 16.86
CA GLU A 6 -1.97 24.15 15.66
C GLU A 6 -1.96 22.65 15.89
N LEU A 7 -1.55 22.21 17.06
CA LEU A 7 -1.54 20.80 17.42
C LEU A 7 -2.98 20.23 17.54
N GLU A 8 -3.89 20.94 18.18
CA GLU A 8 -5.31 20.56 18.24
C GLU A 8 -5.93 20.42 16.84
N ALA A 9 -5.72 21.42 15.97
CA ALA A 9 -6.21 21.38 14.59
C ALA A 9 -5.64 20.19 13.78
N LEU A 10 -4.39 19.80 14.06
CA LEU A 10 -3.78 18.63 13.44
C LEU A 10 -4.44 17.33 13.91
N TYR A 11 -4.66 17.16 15.22
CA TYR A 11 -5.37 16.00 15.75
C TYR A 11 -6.79 15.89 15.24
N ASP A 12 -7.51 17.02 15.11
CA ASP A 12 -8.84 17.05 14.52
C ASP A 12 -8.82 16.59 13.05
N THR A 13 -7.83 17.03 12.27
CA THR A 13 -7.66 16.61 10.88
C THR A 13 -7.44 15.10 10.76
N VAL A 14 -6.57 14.56 11.60
CA VAL A 14 -6.26 13.13 11.65
C VAL A 14 -7.49 12.32 12.07
N ALA A 15 -8.24 12.80 13.07
CA ALA A 15 -9.49 12.17 13.50
C ALA A 15 -10.55 12.17 12.39
N GLN A 16 -10.72 13.29 11.67
CA GLN A 16 -11.63 13.39 10.53
C GLN A 16 -11.28 12.39 9.42
N LEU A 17 -9.99 12.22 9.11
CA LEU A 17 -9.54 11.25 8.12
C LEU A 17 -9.86 9.81 8.57
N TYR A 18 -9.64 9.48 9.84
CA TYR A 18 -10.04 8.20 10.40
C TYR A 18 -11.56 7.95 10.21
N PHE A 19 -12.42 8.92 10.57
CA PHE A 19 -13.86 8.78 10.37
C PHE A 19 -14.24 8.61 8.89
N LYS A 20 -13.59 9.33 7.97
CA LYS A 20 -13.79 9.18 6.54
C LYS A 20 -13.47 7.76 6.08
N ASN A 21 -12.35 7.22 6.51
CA ASN A 21 -11.95 5.85 6.22
C ASN A 21 -12.92 4.82 6.82
N ILE A 22 -13.42 5.03 8.05
CA ILE A 22 -14.42 4.15 8.65
C ILE A 22 -15.72 4.16 7.83
N GLN A 23 -16.17 5.31 7.32
CA GLN A 23 -17.34 5.40 6.44
C GLN A 23 -17.10 4.65 5.12
N PHE A 24 -15.92 4.82 4.51
CA PHE A 24 -15.52 4.09 3.32
C PHE A 24 -15.53 2.57 3.54
N LEU A 25 -14.91 2.10 4.63
CA LEU A 25 -14.88 0.67 4.99
C LEU A 25 -16.29 0.14 5.32
N THR A 26 -17.14 0.94 5.96
CA THR A 26 -18.54 0.55 6.23
C THR A 26 -19.29 0.25 4.95
N LYS A 27 -19.08 1.06 3.92
CA LYS A 27 -19.77 0.96 2.64
C LYS A 27 -19.22 -0.17 1.75
N HIS A 28 -17.91 -0.32 1.69
CA HIS A 28 -17.25 -1.16 0.69
C HIS A 28 -16.62 -2.43 1.26
N TYR A 29 -16.21 -2.43 2.55
CA TYR A 29 -15.46 -3.52 3.19
C TYR A 29 -15.96 -3.82 4.60
N PRO A 30 -17.26 -4.15 4.80
CA PRO A 30 -17.86 -4.30 6.13
C PRO A 30 -17.22 -5.42 6.95
N ALA A 31 -16.75 -6.50 6.31
CA ALA A 31 -16.07 -7.60 7.00
C ALA A 31 -14.72 -7.16 7.59
N LEU A 32 -13.95 -6.34 6.86
CA LEU A 32 -12.70 -5.76 7.37
C LEU A 32 -12.96 -4.82 8.54
N LEU A 33 -14.00 -3.99 8.44
CA LEU A 33 -14.39 -3.11 9.53
C LEU A 33 -14.76 -3.89 10.80
N GLN A 34 -15.45 -5.04 10.67
CA GLN A 34 -15.76 -5.90 11.82
C GLN A 34 -14.49 -6.44 12.48
N LYS A 35 -13.47 -6.83 11.70
CA LYS A 35 -12.17 -7.26 12.24
C LYS A 35 -11.50 -6.14 13.04
N ILE A 36 -11.50 -4.90 12.52
CA ILE A 36 -10.94 -3.73 13.21
C ILE A 36 -11.66 -3.48 14.53
N LYS A 37 -12.99 -3.46 14.52
CA LYS A 37 -13.80 -3.26 15.75
C LYS A 37 -13.59 -4.38 16.77
N ALA A 38 -13.46 -5.62 16.32
CA ALA A 38 -13.15 -6.75 17.18
C ALA A 38 -11.78 -6.58 17.84
N PHE A 39 -10.78 -6.13 17.09
CA PHE A 39 -9.46 -5.81 17.64
C PHE A 39 -9.54 -4.69 18.68
N GLU A 40 -10.20 -3.58 18.38
CA GLU A 40 -10.36 -2.44 19.30
C GLU A 40 -11.03 -2.83 20.63
N SER A 41 -11.98 -3.80 20.57
CA SER A 41 -12.65 -4.29 21.78
C SER A 41 -11.73 -5.03 22.74
N LEU A 42 -10.58 -5.54 22.27
CA LEU A 42 -9.60 -6.24 23.11
C LEU A 42 -8.83 -5.29 24.04
N LYS A 43 -8.81 -3.99 23.75
CA LYS A 43 -8.07 -2.96 24.50
C LYS A 43 -6.59 -3.30 24.74
N ARG A 44 -5.99 -3.99 23.78
CA ARG A 44 -4.56 -4.35 23.80
C ARG A 44 -3.89 -3.60 22.66
N GLU A 45 -3.08 -2.62 23.01
CA GLU A 45 -2.32 -1.83 22.05
C GLU A 45 -0.84 -2.07 22.25
N ASN A 46 -0.17 -2.48 21.16
CA ASN A 46 1.28 -2.68 21.12
C ASN A 46 1.97 -1.62 20.26
N TYR A 47 1.19 -0.87 19.48
CA TYR A 47 1.67 0.18 18.58
C TYR A 47 0.89 1.46 18.84
N PHE A 48 1.58 2.58 18.71
CA PHE A 48 1.04 3.90 18.98
C PHE A 48 1.41 4.85 17.86
N LEU A 49 0.52 5.83 17.64
CA LEU A 49 0.78 6.97 16.79
C LEU A 49 1.23 8.11 17.68
N GLU A 50 2.51 8.47 17.61
CA GLU A 50 3.10 9.57 18.38
C GLU A 50 3.44 10.75 17.47
N PHE A 51 3.23 11.97 17.97
CA PHE A 51 3.62 13.19 17.26
C PHE A 51 4.97 13.68 17.78
N ILE A 52 6.01 13.51 16.96
CA ILE A 52 7.41 13.79 17.32
C ILE A 52 8.01 14.63 16.17
N ASP A 53 8.76 15.67 16.50
CA ASP A 53 9.50 16.50 15.53
C ASP A 53 8.64 16.98 14.34
N ASN A 54 7.41 17.41 14.62
CA ASN A 54 6.43 17.89 13.64
C ASN A 54 5.95 16.85 12.62
N HIS A 55 6.00 15.55 12.96
CA HIS A 55 5.37 14.49 12.16
C HIS A 55 4.82 13.38 13.05
N PHE A 56 3.92 12.57 12.50
CA PHE A 56 3.47 11.36 13.16
C PHE A 56 4.45 10.22 12.93
N GLU A 57 4.74 9.47 13.99
CA GLU A 57 5.62 8.31 13.99
C GLU A 57 4.88 7.07 14.50
N LEU A 58 5.22 5.91 13.96
CA LEU A 58 4.76 4.62 14.45
C LEU A 58 5.77 4.10 15.49
N VAL A 59 5.30 3.93 16.73
CA VAL A 59 6.14 3.51 17.85
C VAL A 59 5.53 2.26 18.49
N ASP A 60 6.33 1.27 18.85
CA ASP A 60 5.86 0.11 19.59
C ASP A 60 5.87 0.32 21.11
N SER A 61 5.27 -0.60 21.85
CA SER A 61 5.21 -0.57 23.32
C SER A 61 6.57 -0.60 24.02
N LYS A 62 7.66 -0.85 23.29
CA LYS A 62 9.04 -0.81 23.78
C LYS A 62 9.76 0.49 23.40
N GLY A 63 9.07 1.45 22.79
CA GLY A 63 9.62 2.72 22.34
C GLY A 63 10.46 2.62 21.05
N LYS A 64 10.29 1.56 20.24
CA LYS A 64 10.98 1.42 18.98
C LYS A 64 10.23 2.18 17.88
N HIS A 65 10.92 3.06 17.21
CA HIS A 65 10.45 3.78 16.03
C HIS A 65 10.58 2.93 14.78
N TYR A 66 9.58 2.98 13.90
CA TYR A 66 9.52 2.19 12.67
C TYR A 66 10.02 2.93 11.44
N TYR A 67 10.05 4.26 11.49
CA TYR A 67 10.66 5.06 10.43
C TYR A 67 12.05 5.52 10.86
N ARG A 68 12.95 5.64 9.87
CA ARG A 68 14.31 6.18 10.09
C ARG A 68 14.38 7.69 9.95
N CYS A 69 13.34 8.28 9.38
CA CYS A 69 13.17 9.71 9.12
C CYS A 69 11.67 10.02 9.07
N ASN A 70 11.32 11.27 8.90
CA ASN A 70 9.92 11.67 8.72
C ASN A 70 9.23 10.79 7.66
N PRO A 71 8.09 10.14 7.98
CA PRO A 71 7.37 9.22 7.08
C PRO A 71 7.02 9.81 5.71
N PHE A 72 6.72 11.11 5.65
CA PHE A 72 6.43 11.80 4.40
C PHE A 72 7.66 11.97 3.52
N PHE A 73 8.85 12.20 4.10
CA PHE A 73 10.10 12.22 3.35
C PHE A 73 10.48 10.81 2.86
N ASP A 74 10.26 9.78 3.68
CA ASP A 74 10.47 8.39 3.26
C ASP A 74 9.55 8.03 2.08
N ALA A 75 8.27 8.40 2.15
CA ALA A 75 7.30 8.22 1.07
C ALA A 75 7.76 8.90 -0.22
N LEU A 76 8.11 10.17 -0.15
CA LEU A 76 8.58 10.94 -1.30
C LEU A 76 9.86 10.34 -1.92
N HIS A 77 10.79 9.88 -1.08
CA HIS A 77 12.01 9.23 -1.52
C HIS A 77 11.72 7.90 -2.24
N ARG A 78 10.77 7.10 -1.75
CA ARG A 78 10.33 5.87 -2.39
C ARG A 78 9.73 6.14 -3.77
N CYS A 79 8.84 7.13 -3.89
CA CYS A 79 8.24 7.52 -5.16
C CYS A 79 9.27 7.96 -6.20
N LYS A 80 10.27 8.75 -5.79
CA LYS A 80 11.34 9.21 -6.69
C LYS A 80 12.27 8.11 -7.15
N ASN A 81 12.45 7.05 -6.37
CA ASN A 81 13.41 5.99 -6.64
C ASN A 81 12.76 4.71 -7.18
N ILE A 82 11.45 4.70 -7.45
CA ILE A 82 10.75 3.51 -7.92
C ILE A 82 11.32 3.00 -9.26
N ASP A 83 11.81 3.90 -10.13
CA ASP A 83 12.43 3.56 -11.41
C ASP A 83 13.95 3.31 -11.31
N GLN A 84 14.60 3.69 -10.21
CA GLN A 84 16.06 3.77 -10.12
C GLN A 84 16.70 2.63 -9.33
N LYS A 85 15.94 1.88 -8.52
CA LYS A 85 16.46 0.74 -7.76
C LYS A 85 15.62 -0.49 -8.05
N PRO A 86 16.27 -1.61 -8.47
CA PRO A 86 15.61 -2.89 -8.67
C PRO A 86 15.25 -3.58 -7.34
N SER A 87 14.77 -2.84 -6.36
CA SER A 87 14.14 -3.44 -5.17
C SER A 87 12.79 -4.06 -5.52
N PHE A 88 12.23 -3.70 -6.67
CA PHE A 88 11.19 -4.43 -7.36
C PHE A 88 11.77 -4.85 -8.70
N ASN A 89 11.86 -6.13 -8.98
CA ASN A 89 12.14 -6.63 -10.34
C ASN A 89 10.91 -6.34 -11.21
N LEU A 90 10.72 -5.07 -11.56
CA LEU A 90 9.79 -4.65 -12.58
C LEU A 90 10.41 -5.05 -13.92
N LEU A 91 10.17 -6.29 -14.33
CA LEU A 91 10.48 -6.74 -15.67
C LEU A 91 9.52 -6.02 -16.60
N LYS A 92 9.96 -4.91 -17.20
CA LYS A 92 9.24 -4.34 -18.35
C LYS A 92 9.16 -5.44 -19.39
N THR A 93 7.97 -5.67 -19.96
CA THR A 93 7.79 -6.69 -21.00
C THR A 93 8.78 -6.52 -22.17
N SER A 94 9.23 -5.28 -22.45
CA SER A 94 10.30 -4.98 -23.40
C SER A 94 11.68 -5.54 -23.01
N GLU A 95 11.98 -5.71 -21.73
CA GLU A 95 13.25 -6.27 -21.23
C GLU A 95 13.21 -7.79 -21.23
N ILE A 96 12.05 -8.40 -20.91
CA ILE A 96 11.82 -9.83 -21.10
C ILE A 96 12.03 -10.21 -22.56
N LYS A 97 11.53 -9.40 -23.51
CA LYS A 97 11.70 -9.61 -24.94
C LYS A 97 13.17 -9.60 -25.35
N LYS A 98 13.98 -8.69 -24.83
CA LYS A 98 15.44 -8.66 -25.06
C LYS A 98 16.14 -9.88 -24.47
N ALA A 99 15.80 -10.28 -23.25
CA ALA A 99 16.39 -11.44 -22.59
C ALA A 99 16.06 -12.75 -23.33
N VAL A 100 14.84 -12.87 -23.90
CA VAL A 100 14.38 -14.03 -24.65
C VAL A 100 15.08 -14.12 -26.02
N CYS A 101 15.32 -13.00 -26.70
CA CYS A 101 16.04 -12.99 -27.98
C CYS A 101 17.49 -13.49 -27.88
N TYR A 102 18.13 -13.42 -26.73
CA TYR A 102 19.51 -13.89 -26.52
C TYR A 102 19.64 -15.40 -26.25
N ARG A 103 18.55 -16.13 -26.03
CA ARG A 103 18.55 -17.55 -25.65
C ARG A 103 17.67 -18.42 -26.55
N ASN A 104 17.86 -18.34 -27.87
CA ASN A 104 17.07 -19.04 -28.91
C ASN A 104 17.19 -20.58 -28.91
N SER A 105 17.51 -21.25 -27.82
CA SER A 105 17.73 -22.68 -27.81
C SER A 105 16.75 -23.50 -26.94
N ILE A 106 15.65 -22.91 -26.45
CA ILE A 106 14.68 -23.63 -25.62
C ILE A 106 13.27 -23.37 -26.16
N ASN A 107 12.57 -24.42 -26.62
CA ASN A 107 11.22 -24.40 -27.20
C ASN A 107 10.19 -23.63 -26.32
N ALA A 108 10.36 -23.59 -25.01
CA ALA A 108 9.50 -22.79 -24.12
C ALA A 108 9.55 -21.27 -24.40
N PHE A 109 10.63 -20.76 -25.00
CA PHE A 109 10.76 -19.35 -25.33
C PHE A 109 10.00 -18.93 -26.59
N GLU A 110 9.72 -19.85 -27.51
CA GLU A 110 8.85 -19.56 -28.66
C GLU A 110 7.43 -19.25 -28.21
N TYR A 111 6.87 -20.04 -27.29
CA TYR A 111 5.54 -19.79 -26.72
C TYR A 111 5.49 -18.48 -25.91
N ILE A 112 6.55 -18.16 -25.20
CA ILE A 112 6.66 -16.89 -24.47
C ILE A 112 6.74 -15.72 -25.47
N ASN A 113 7.45 -15.87 -26.58
CA ASN A 113 7.54 -14.84 -27.62
C ASN A 113 6.20 -14.63 -28.34
N GLU A 114 5.48 -15.69 -28.71
CA GLU A 114 4.14 -15.61 -29.29
C GLU A 114 3.16 -14.93 -28.30
N TYR A 115 3.19 -15.35 -27.04
CA TYR A 115 2.38 -14.75 -25.98
C TYR A 115 2.70 -13.25 -25.80
N LEU A 116 3.96 -12.87 -25.77
CA LEU A 116 4.39 -11.47 -25.67
C LEU A 116 4.04 -10.64 -26.92
N GLN A 117 3.99 -11.25 -28.13
CA GLN A 117 3.55 -10.57 -29.34
C GLN A 117 2.05 -10.22 -29.31
N LEU A 118 1.22 -11.10 -28.73
CA LEU A 118 -0.22 -10.86 -28.56
C LEU A 118 -0.51 -9.69 -27.60
N PHE A 119 0.40 -9.39 -26.66
CA PHE A 119 0.27 -8.27 -25.70
C PHE A 119 0.89 -6.95 -26.18
N GLN A 120 1.52 -6.89 -27.35
CA GLN A 120 2.17 -5.67 -27.86
C GLN A 120 1.21 -4.53 -28.23
N GLU A 121 -0.08 -4.80 -28.38
CA GLU A 121 -1.06 -3.80 -28.80
C GLU A 121 -1.71 -3.04 -27.64
N GLN A 122 -1.55 -3.51 -26.40
CA GLN A 122 -2.02 -2.79 -25.22
C GLN A 122 -0.88 -1.93 -24.63
N LYS A 123 -0.81 -0.68 -25.06
CA LYS A 123 -0.06 0.36 -24.35
C LYS A 123 -0.79 0.68 -23.04
N SER A 124 -0.63 -0.16 -22.02
CA SER A 124 -0.95 0.24 -20.66
C SER A 124 0.21 1.11 -20.16
N ASN A 125 -0.04 2.37 -19.93
CA ASN A 125 0.92 3.30 -19.33
C ASN A 125 1.13 3.05 -17.83
N GLY A 126 0.79 1.87 -17.30
CA GLY A 126 0.88 1.52 -15.88
C GLY A 126 0.92 0.02 -15.65
N PHE A 127 0.99 -0.38 -14.40
CA PHE A 127 0.88 -1.78 -13.97
C PHE A 127 -0.59 -2.16 -13.89
N GLU A 128 -0.95 -3.32 -14.44
CA GLU A 128 -2.32 -3.79 -14.36
C GLU A 128 -2.72 -4.06 -12.90
N LYS A 129 -1.85 -4.73 -12.16
CA LYS A 129 -2.03 -5.07 -10.75
C LYS A 129 -0.78 -4.71 -9.95
N PHE A 130 -0.95 -4.17 -8.75
CA PHE A 130 0.13 -3.84 -7.84
C PHE A 130 -0.18 -4.28 -6.42
N VAL A 131 0.82 -4.81 -5.72
CA VAL A 131 0.69 -5.28 -4.33
C VAL A 131 1.55 -4.42 -3.41
N PHE A 132 0.92 -3.81 -2.43
CA PHE A 132 1.60 -3.14 -1.33
C PHE A 132 1.83 -4.15 -0.20
N LEU A 133 3.10 -4.39 0.15
CA LEU A 133 3.50 -5.27 1.23
C LEU A 133 3.77 -4.46 2.50
N GLY A 134 2.83 -4.49 3.43
CA GLY A 134 2.85 -3.68 4.64
C GLY A 134 2.36 -2.25 4.42
N THR A 135 1.60 -1.74 5.38
CA THR A 135 1.09 -0.36 5.33
C THR A 135 1.97 0.60 6.12
N LEU A 136 2.50 0.18 7.28
CA LEU A 136 2.99 1.11 8.30
C LEU A 136 1.93 2.22 8.52
N LEU A 137 2.29 3.49 8.40
CA LEU A 137 1.33 4.61 8.45
C LEU A 137 0.62 4.88 7.12
N GLY A 138 0.99 4.18 6.04
CA GLY A 138 0.35 4.22 4.73
C GLY A 138 0.59 5.49 3.91
N VAL A 139 1.33 6.48 4.43
CA VAL A 139 1.51 7.80 3.78
C VAL A 139 2.09 7.72 2.37
N HIS A 140 2.79 6.64 2.03
CA HIS A 140 3.36 6.40 0.70
C HIS A 140 2.37 5.82 -0.31
N LEU A 141 1.22 5.30 0.13
CA LEU A 141 0.31 4.52 -0.74
C LEU A 141 -0.29 5.38 -1.84
N ASN A 142 -0.83 6.56 -1.49
CA ASN A 142 -1.45 7.47 -2.46
C ASN A 142 -0.41 8.04 -3.44
N ASP A 143 0.77 8.41 -2.96
CA ASP A 143 1.83 8.94 -3.81
C ASP A 143 2.34 7.89 -4.80
N LEU A 144 2.53 6.64 -4.36
CA LEU A 144 2.90 5.53 -5.22
C LEU A 144 1.79 5.19 -6.22
N ALA A 145 0.52 5.19 -5.81
CA ALA A 145 -0.60 4.95 -6.70
C ALA A 145 -0.67 5.99 -7.83
N ASN A 146 -0.40 7.26 -7.53
CA ASN A 146 -0.34 8.34 -8.50
C ASN A 146 0.81 8.18 -9.52
N VAL A 147 1.87 7.45 -9.16
CA VAL A 147 3.00 7.15 -10.07
C VAL A 147 2.75 5.87 -10.87
N LEU A 148 2.15 4.85 -10.22
CA LEU A 148 1.99 3.51 -10.78
C LEU A 148 0.82 3.39 -11.76
N HIS A 149 -0.27 4.12 -11.53
CA HIS A 149 -1.49 4.10 -12.34
C HIS A 149 -2.04 2.68 -12.59
N SER A 150 -2.07 1.84 -11.55
CA SER A 150 -2.58 0.48 -11.66
C SER A 150 -4.10 0.43 -11.64
N ASN A 151 -4.68 -0.56 -12.33
CA ASN A 151 -6.12 -0.80 -12.31
C ASN A 151 -6.57 -1.53 -11.05
N VAL A 152 -5.65 -2.25 -10.41
CA VAL A 152 -5.91 -3.04 -9.20
C VAL A 152 -4.79 -2.83 -8.20
N TYR A 153 -5.16 -2.54 -6.96
CA TYR A 153 -4.25 -2.51 -5.82
C TYR A 153 -4.66 -3.56 -4.79
N LEU A 154 -3.72 -4.38 -4.36
CA LEU A 154 -3.86 -5.25 -3.20
C LEU A 154 -3.02 -4.69 -2.05
N ILE A 155 -3.66 -4.42 -0.92
CA ILE A 155 -2.99 -4.02 0.32
C ILE A 155 -2.90 -5.24 1.23
N LEU A 156 -1.68 -5.68 1.49
CA LEU A 156 -1.37 -6.80 2.35
C LEU A 156 -0.71 -6.28 3.62
N GLU A 157 -1.35 -6.48 4.77
CA GLU A 157 -0.80 -6.13 6.09
C GLU A 157 -1.10 -7.25 7.09
N GLN A 158 -0.05 -7.80 7.68
CA GLN A 158 -0.17 -8.91 8.64
C GLN A 158 -0.63 -8.44 10.04
N ASN A 159 -0.47 -7.16 10.33
CA ASN A 159 -0.82 -6.62 11.63
C ASN A 159 -2.02 -5.67 11.53
N ILE A 160 -3.18 -6.12 12.03
CA ILE A 160 -4.42 -5.33 12.00
C ILE A 160 -4.30 -4.02 12.80
N GLU A 161 -3.47 -3.99 13.83
CA GLU A 161 -3.23 -2.80 14.65
C GLU A 161 -2.50 -1.72 13.85
N ILE A 162 -1.45 -2.11 13.10
CA ILE A 162 -0.72 -1.21 12.20
C ILE A 162 -1.65 -0.71 11.09
N PHE A 163 -2.44 -1.61 10.48
CA PHE A 163 -3.43 -1.19 9.49
C PHE A 163 -4.43 -0.17 10.07
N ARG A 164 -4.95 -0.41 11.28
CA ARG A 164 -5.84 0.53 11.96
C ARG A 164 -5.20 1.91 12.14
N LEU A 165 -3.93 1.96 12.54
CA LEU A 165 -3.21 3.21 12.71
C LEU A 165 -2.99 3.95 11.37
N SER A 166 -2.84 3.23 10.26
CA SER A 166 -2.73 3.85 8.94
C SER A 166 -4.00 4.59 8.52
N LEU A 167 -5.17 4.22 9.05
CA LEU A 167 -6.45 4.90 8.76
C LEU A 167 -6.47 6.36 9.24
N PHE A 168 -5.57 6.74 10.13
CA PHE A 168 -5.46 8.12 10.61
C PHE A 168 -4.68 9.03 9.64
N LEU A 169 -3.82 8.48 8.79
CA LEU A 169 -2.89 9.26 7.96
C LEU A 169 -3.01 8.99 6.45
N THR A 170 -3.73 7.95 6.05
CA THR A 170 -3.90 7.55 4.64
C THR A 170 -5.36 7.60 4.23
N GLU A 171 -5.65 8.27 3.13
CA GLU A 171 -6.99 8.33 2.54
C GLU A 171 -7.20 7.14 1.60
N TYR A 172 -7.83 6.07 2.10
CA TYR A 172 -8.04 4.84 1.32
C TYR A 172 -9.09 4.99 0.21
N GLU A 173 -10.07 5.88 0.38
CA GLU A 173 -11.04 6.18 -0.67
C GLU A 173 -10.37 6.76 -1.91
N ALA A 174 -9.31 7.55 -1.75
CA ALA A 174 -8.54 8.10 -2.87
C ALA A 174 -7.85 7.02 -3.69
N LEU A 175 -7.38 5.93 -3.07
CA LEU A 175 -6.82 4.76 -3.78
C LEU A 175 -7.87 4.03 -4.61
N ASN A 176 -9.14 4.07 -4.20
CA ASN A 176 -10.26 3.44 -4.92
C ASN A 176 -10.76 4.29 -6.11
N CYS A 177 -10.29 5.52 -6.25
CA CYS A 177 -10.66 6.40 -7.36
C CYS A 177 -9.95 5.97 -8.65
N GLY A 178 -10.65 5.22 -9.50
CA GLY A 178 -10.13 4.74 -10.79
C GLY A 178 -9.42 3.39 -10.75
N ALA A 179 -9.33 2.75 -9.58
CA ALA A 179 -8.76 1.41 -9.42
C ALA A 179 -9.64 0.55 -8.52
N THR A 180 -9.54 -0.76 -8.66
CA THR A 180 -10.16 -1.71 -7.71
C THR A 180 -9.20 -1.96 -6.55
N LEU A 181 -9.68 -1.78 -5.33
CA LEU A 181 -8.88 -1.95 -4.12
C LEU A 181 -9.25 -3.25 -3.42
N PHE A 182 -8.26 -4.05 -3.07
CA PHE A 182 -8.41 -5.27 -2.26
C PHE A 182 -7.59 -5.15 -0.98
N PHE A 183 -8.10 -5.74 0.10
CA PHE A 183 -7.43 -5.81 1.39
C PHE A 183 -7.23 -7.25 1.82
N CYS A 184 -6.01 -7.59 2.18
CA CYS A 184 -5.63 -8.84 2.84
C CYS A 184 -4.97 -8.47 4.18
N ILE A 185 -5.81 -8.31 5.21
CA ILE A 185 -5.39 -7.79 6.51
C ILE A 185 -5.53 -8.87 7.57
N ASN A 186 -4.40 -9.23 8.20
CA ASN A 186 -4.35 -10.27 9.23
C ASN A 186 -5.02 -11.58 8.77
N GLU A 187 -4.72 -11.97 7.52
CA GLU A 187 -5.21 -13.20 6.91
C GLU A 187 -4.20 -14.34 7.12
N ASP A 188 -4.70 -15.56 7.15
CA ASP A 188 -3.86 -16.74 7.09
C ASP A 188 -3.33 -17.00 5.66
N GLU A 189 -2.41 -17.97 5.53
CA GLU A 189 -1.75 -18.26 4.26
C GLU A 189 -2.76 -18.72 3.17
N ASN A 190 -3.82 -19.41 3.54
CA ASN A 190 -4.83 -19.89 2.58
C ASN A 190 -5.65 -18.74 2.03
N SER A 191 -6.16 -17.87 2.92
CA SER A 191 -6.91 -16.67 2.54
C SER A 191 -6.06 -15.69 1.72
N LEU A 192 -4.76 -15.58 2.03
CA LEU A 192 -3.80 -14.81 1.27
C LEU A 192 -3.66 -15.34 -0.16
N ASN A 193 -3.46 -16.66 -0.31
CA ASN A 193 -3.34 -17.29 -1.62
C ASN A 193 -4.59 -17.09 -2.49
N ASP A 194 -5.77 -17.13 -1.89
CA ASP A 194 -7.03 -16.89 -2.61
C ASP A 194 -7.18 -15.41 -3.04
N SER A 195 -6.73 -14.47 -2.20
CA SER A 195 -6.75 -13.04 -2.54
C SER A 195 -5.77 -12.68 -3.67
N ILE A 196 -4.63 -13.38 -3.79
CA ILE A 196 -3.63 -13.14 -4.85
C ILE A 196 -4.11 -13.70 -6.20
N LYS A 197 -4.96 -14.73 -6.21
CA LYS A 197 -5.46 -15.36 -7.43
C LYS A 197 -6.62 -14.59 -8.10
N GLN A 198 -7.25 -13.68 -7.38
CA GLN A 198 -8.31 -12.81 -7.91
C GLN A 198 -7.73 -11.66 -8.72
#